data_0a9f2a0bce9459de6abcf59e408b430c
#
_entry.id   0a9f2a0bce9459de6abcf59e408b430c
#
_cell.length_a   1.000
_cell.length_b   1.000
_cell.length_c   1.000
_cell.angle_alpha   90.00
_cell.angle_beta   90.00
_cell.angle_gamma   90.00
#
_symmetry.space_group_name_H-M   'P 1'
#
loop_
_entity.id
_entity.type
_entity.pdbx_description
1 polymer ?
#
loop_
_entity_poly.entity_id
_entity_poly.type
_entity_poly.pdbx_seq_one_letter_code
_entity_poly.pdbx_strand_id
1 'polypeptide(L)'
;MLLSDTVGFIQNLPTTLIESFKSTLLVATSADLLIHVVDAATAIPQMHIGTVRNILEQINVSANEIMVFNKIDRLDRASLNDLTERYPQALFISSLKNTGIEKLVERISSEIYGEVQQDSFLVEPKDLEKVNRFGEILEVTNSSDLLLLEIRMRSKLIHKLLDLKLMKEFKNVK
;
A
#
# COMPACT_ATOMS: atom_id res chain seq x y z
N MET A 1 3.38 10.54 0.62
CA MET A 1 2.83 9.48 1.50
C MET A 1 3.19 9.81 2.94
N LEU A 2 2.23 9.77 3.85
CA LEU A 2 2.44 9.89 5.30
C LEU A 2 2.29 8.50 5.91
N LEU A 3 3.25 8.07 6.73
CA LEU A 3 3.19 6.84 7.51
C LEU A 3 3.00 7.21 8.98
N SER A 4 1.94 6.71 9.61
CA SER A 4 1.68 6.90 11.03
C SER A 4 1.84 5.57 11.75
N ASP A 5 2.67 5.56 12.79
CA ASP A 5 2.79 4.43 13.71
C ASP A 5 1.79 4.58 14.86
N THR A 6 1.20 3.46 15.28
CA THR A 6 0.30 3.41 16.43
C THR A 6 0.96 2.71 17.60
N VAL A 7 0.48 2.97 18.81
CA VAL A 7 0.89 2.21 19.98
C VAL A 7 0.48 0.74 19.80
N GLY A 8 1.42 -0.20 19.95
CA GLY A 8 1.16 -1.63 19.79
C GLY A 8 0.05 -2.13 20.72
N PHE A 9 -0.76 -3.06 20.21
CA PHE A 9 -1.77 -3.73 21.04
C PHE A 9 -1.09 -4.57 22.14
N ILE A 10 -1.35 -4.22 23.39
CA ILE A 10 -0.84 -4.93 24.54
C ILE A 10 -1.85 -6.05 24.86
N GLN A 11 -1.34 -7.26 25.12
CA GLN A 11 -2.19 -8.38 25.59
C GLN A 11 -2.90 -8.01 26.88
N ASN A 12 -4.18 -8.38 27.01
CA ASN A 12 -5.02 -8.13 28.19
C ASN A 12 -5.24 -6.65 28.51
N LEU A 13 -5.55 -5.83 27.51
CA LEU A 13 -5.98 -4.45 27.74
C LEU A 13 -7.23 -4.43 28.65
N PRO A 14 -7.16 -3.80 29.85
CA PRO A 14 -8.35 -3.53 30.62
C PRO A 14 -9.35 -2.71 29.81
N THR A 15 -10.64 -2.96 30.00
CA THR A 15 -11.73 -2.27 29.28
C THR A 15 -11.64 -0.74 29.40
N THR A 16 -11.10 -0.23 30.51
CA THR A 16 -10.85 1.20 30.74
C THR A 16 -9.75 1.79 29.85
N LEU A 17 -8.79 0.98 29.40
CA LEU A 17 -7.73 1.40 28.48
C LEU A 17 -8.18 1.34 27.00
N ILE A 18 -9.23 0.59 26.68
CA ILE A 18 -9.80 0.53 25.31
C ILE A 18 -10.27 1.91 24.86
N GLU A 19 -10.86 2.71 25.75
CA GLU A 19 -11.30 4.09 25.41
C GLU A 19 -10.13 5.02 25.13
N SER A 20 -9.03 4.91 25.88
CA SER A 20 -7.80 5.68 25.61
C SER A 20 -7.14 5.24 24.29
N PHE A 21 -7.22 3.94 23.97
CA PHE A 21 -6.74 3.39 22.69
C PHE A 21 -7.62 3.81 21.51
N LYS A 22 -8.92 3.93 21.68
CA LYS A 22 -9.82 4.42 20.62
C LYS A 22 -9.39 5.78 20.09
N SER A 23 -8.94 6.70 20.95
CA SER A 23 -8.47 8.02 20.52
C SER A 23 -7.21 7.94 19.64
N THR A 24 -6.29 7.05 19.95
CA THR A 24 -5.08 6.81 19.13
C THR A 24 -5.42 6.10 17.82
N LEU A 25 -6.40 5.19 17.85
CA LEU A 25 -6.86 4.47 16.67
C LEU A 25 -7.77 5.29 15.76
N LEU A 26 -8.26 6.47 16.19
CA LEU A 26 -9.01 7.38 15.30
C LEU A 26 -8.18 7.82 14.08
N VAL A 27 -6.85 7.79 14.16
CA VAL A 27 -6.00 8.01 12.98
C VAL A 27 -6.29 6.97 11.89
N ALA A 28 -6.64 5.73 12.26
CA ALA A 28 -6.97 4.68 11.32
C ALA A 28 -8.27 4.94 10.53
N THR A 29 -9.21 5.74 11.08
CA THR A 29 -10.47 6.08 10.37
C THR A 29 -10.26 6.99 9.17
N SER A 30 -9.16 7.73 9.13
CA SER A 30 -8.78 8.62 8.03
C SER A 30 -7.64 8.07 7.17
N ALA A 31 -7.20 6.85 7.44
CA ALA A 31 -6.15 6.20 6.66
C ALA A 31 -6.67 5.71 5.31
N ASP A 32 -5.86 5.88 4.25
CA ASP A 32 -6.13 5.31 2.92
C ASP A 32 -5.83 3.80 2.90
N LEU A 33 -4.93 3.35 3.77
CA LEU A 33 -4.46 1.97 3.85
C LEU A 33 -4.01 1.64 5.27
N LEU A 34 -4.36 0.44 5.75
CA LEU A 34 -3.88 -0.12 7.01
C LEU A 34 -2.84 -1.20 6.76
N ILE A 35 -1.78 -1.18 7.55
CA ILE A 35 -0.79 -2.24 7.61
C ILE A 35 -0.93 -2.92 8.98
N HIS A 36 -1.56 -4.10 8.99
CA HIS A 36 -1.76 -4.88 10.21
C HIS A 36 -0.54 -5.79 10.43
N VAL A 37 0.34 -5.37 11.31
CA VAL A 37 1.57 -6.09 11.61
C VAL A 37 1.35 -7.05 12.78
N VAL A 38 1.59 -8.34 12.54
CA VAL A 38 1.45 -9.44 13.51
C VAL A 38 2.81 -10.08 13.76
N ASP A 39 3.15 -10.35 15.01
CA ASP A 39 4.32 -11.17 15.34
C ASP A 39 4.06 -12.63 14.94
N ALA A 40 4.78 -13.12 13.93
CA ALA A 40 4.63 -14.47 13.40
C ALA A 40 4.98 -15.56 14.45
N ALA A 41 5.81 -15.23 15.43
CA ALA A 41 6.25 -16.17 16.46
C ALA A 41 5.32 -16.25 17.69
N THR A 42 4.19 -15.51 17.66
CA THR A 42 3.20 -15.62 18.74
C THR A 42 2.46 -16.96 18.69
N ALA A 43 2.11 -17.50 19.87
CA ALA A 43 1.45 -18.80 19.99
C ALA A 43 0.04 -18.82 19.36
N ILE A 44 -0.67 -17.69 19.39
CA ILE A 44 -2.08 -17.60 18.95
C ILE A 44 -2.30 -16.33 18.11
N PRO A 45 -1.75 -16.26 16.89
CA PRO A 45 -1.90 -15.07 16.05
C PRO A 45 -3.36 -14.76 15.69
N GLN A 46 -4.21 -15.79 15.52
CA GLN A 46 -5.63 -15.64 15.16
C GLN A 46 -6.41 -14.82 16.20
N MET A 47 -6.14 -15.03 17.49
CA MET A 47 -6.82 -14.31 18.56
C MET A 47 -6.46 -12.82 18.53
N HIS A 48 -5.19 -12.51 18.31
CA HIS A 48 -4.72 -11.12 18.20
C HIS A 48 -5.32 -10.42 16.99
N ILE A 49 -5.31 -11.07 15.82
CA ILE A 49 -5.91 -10.57 14.59
C ILE A 49 -7.39 -10.29 14.80
N GLY A 50 -8.13 -11.26 15.39
CA GLY A 50 -9.56 -11.10 15.65
C GLY A 50 -9.85 -9.93 16.60
N THR A 51 -9.06 -9.76 17.65
CA THR A 51 -9.22 -8.64 18.59
C THR A 51 -9.03 -7.29 17.90
N VAL A 52 -7.98 -7.14 17.10
CA VAL A 52 -7.70 -5.90 16.36
C VAL A 52 -8.82 -5.59 15.36
N ARG A 53 -9.27 -6.57 14.57
CA ARG A 53 -10.34 -6.40 13.59
C ARG A 53 -11.66 -5.99 14.24
N ASN A 54 -12.02 -6.63 15.36
CA ASN A 54 -13.22 -6.24 16.11
C ASN A 54 -13.18 -4.78 16.59
N ILE A 55 -12.02 -4.29 17.00
CA ILE A 55 -11.86 -2.89 17.42
C ILE A 55 -11.95 -1.95 16.21
N LEU A 56 -11.28 -2.26 15.10
CA LEU A 56 -11.35 -1.48 13.86
C LEU A 56 -12.79 -1.38 13.34
N GLU A 57 -13.55 -2.47 13.42
CA GLU A 57 -14.98 -2.50 13.06
C GLU A 57 -15.81 -1.59 13.98
N GLN A 58 -15.59 -1.64 15.30
CA GLN A 58 -16.28 -0.78 16.28
C GLN A 58 -16.06 0.73 16.04
N ILE A 59 -14.91 1.12 15.48
CA ILE A 59 -14.61 2.51 15.14
C ILE A 59 -14.88 2.83 13.67
N ASN A 60 -15.57 1.94 12.95
CA ASN A 60 -15.99 2.10 11.55
C ASN A 60 -14.82 2.39 10.58
N VAL A 61 -13.70 1.72 10.71
CA VAL A 61 -12.60 1.81 9.75
C VAL A 61 -12.98 1.06 8.47
N SER A 62 -12.91 1.75 7.34
CA SER A 62 -13.22 1.22 6.00
C SER A 62 -12.00 1.07 5.09
N ALA A 63 -10.82 1.45 5.56
CA ALA A 63 -9.58 1.35 4.77
C ALA A 63 -9.23 -0.10 4.45
N ASN A 64 -8.62 -0.32 3.27
CA ASN A 64 -8.07 -1.63 2.92
C ASN A 64 -6.97 -2.03 3.91
N GLU A 65 -6.92 -3.33 4.25
CA GLU A 65 -5.94 -3.90 5.17
C GLU A 65 -4.91 -4.74 4.42
N ILE A 66 -3.63 -4.48 4.64
CA ILE A 66 -2.54 -5.40 4.29
C ILE A 66 -2.12 -6.13 5.57
N MET A 67 -2.34 -7.45 5.61
CA MET A 67 -1.85 -8.31 6.70
C MET A 67 -0.37 -8.61 6.50
N VAL A 68 0.44 -8.39 7.55
CA VAL A 68 1.88 -8.59 7.54
C VAL A 68 2.31 -9.42 8.75
N PHE A 69 2.85 -10.60 8.52
CA PHE A 69 3.50 -11.40 9.56
C PHE A 69 4.99 -11.05 9.62
N ASN A 70 5.41 -10.39 10.70
CA ASN A 70 6.81 -10.04 10.94
C ASN A 70 7.49 -11.07 11.86
N LYS A 71 8.81 -11.04 11.89
CA LYS A 71 9.69 -11.92 12.67
C LYS A 71 9.68 -13.39 12.21
N ILE A 72 9.50 -13.62 10.89
CA ILE A 72 9.54 -14.97 10.31
C ILE A 72 10.90 -15.66 10.51
N ASP A 73 11.94 -14.90 10.81
CA ASP A 73 13.27 -15.41 11.17
C ASP A 73 13.30 -16.24 12.45
N ARG A 74 12.22 -16.20 13.26
CA ARG A 74 12.02 -16.98 14.48
C ARG A 74 11.25 -18.27 14.25
N LEU A 75 10.70 -18.48 13.05
CA LEU A 75 9.92 -19.67 12.71
C LEU A 75 10.79 -20.73 12.07
N ASP A 76 10.46 -21.98 12.32
CA ASP A 76 10.93 -23.07 11.48
C ASP A 76 10.15 -23.13 10.15
N ARG A 77 10.62 -23.94 9.24
CA ARG A 77 10.04 -24.05 7.89
C ARG A 77 8.61 -24.59 7.91
N ALA A 78 8.29 -25.51 8.82
CA ALA A 78 6.97 -26.10 8.91
C ALA A 78 5.94 -25.08 9.40
N SER A 79 6.26 -24.32 10.45
CA SER A 79 5.42 -23.25 10.98
C SER A 79 5.19 -22.13 9.98
N LEU A 80 6.22 -21.76 9.22
CA LEU A 80 6.09 -20.74 8.17
C LEU A 80 5.16 -21.22 7.04
N ASN A 81 5.28 -22.48 6.60
CA ASN A 81 4.40 -23.04 5.58
C ASN A 81 2.94 -23.06 6.05
N ASP A 82 2.68 -23.53 7.28
CA ASP A 82 1.33 -23.56 7.86
C ASP A 82 0.71 -22.15 7.91
N LEU A 83 1.47 -21.12 8.33
CA LEU A 83 0.99 -19.75 8.30
C LEU A 83 0.71 -19.24 6.88
N THR A 84 1.57 -19.58 5.92
CA THR A 84 1.38 -19.19 4.52
C THR A 84 0.14 -19.81 3.91
N GLU A 85 -0.15 -21.06 4.23
CA GLU A 85 -1.37 -21.75 3.78
C GLU A 85 -2.64 -21.15 4.41
N ARG A 86 -2.58 -20.77 5.69
CA ARG A 86 -3.72 -20.15 6.40
C ARG A 86 -3.98 -18.71 5.97
N TYR A 87 -2.93 -17.98 5.59
CA TYR A 87 -3.02 -16.56 5.21
C TYR A 87 -2.39 -16.27 3.86
N PRO A 88 -2.94 -16.82 2.75
CA PRO A 88 -2.33 -16.74 1.42
C PRO A 88 -2.22 -15.33 0.85
N GLN A 89 -3.00 -14.37 1.39
CA GLN A 89 -2.95 -12.96 0.99
C GLN A 89 -2.02 -12.11 1.85
N ALA A 90 -1.47 -12.67 2.95
CA ALA A 90 -0.59 -11.96 3.84
C ALA A 90 0.84 -11.87 3.30
N LEU A 91 1.56 -10.88 3.77
CA LEU A 91 3.00 -10.76 3.53
C LEU A 91 3.78 -11.30 4.74
N PHE A 92 4.86 -11.99 4.45
CA PHE A 92 5.72 -12.61 5.44
C PHE A 92 7.09 -11.95 5.40
N ILE A 93 7.47 -11.26 6.49
CA ILE A 93 8.68 -10.46 6.53
C ILE A 93 9.53 -10.76 7.78
N SER A 94 10.80 -10.43 7.68
CA SER A 94 11.67 -10.20 8.84
C SER A 94 12.29 -8.82 8.72
N SER A 95 11.84 -7.88 9.53
CA SER A 95 12.45 -6.55 9.59
C SER A 95 13.90 -6.62 10.10
N LEU A 96 14.21 -7.58 10.96
CA LEU A 96 15.57 -7.81 11.47
C LEU A 96 16.53 -8.29 10.37
N LYS A 97 16.07 -9.18 9.48
CA LYS A 97 16.86 -9.76 8.39
C LYS A 97 16.67 -9.06 7.05
N ASN A 98 15.86 -8.01 7.02
CA ASN A 98 15.46 -7.30 5.80
C ASN A 98 14.83 -8.21 4.72
N THR A 99 14.18 -9.30 5.15
CA THR A 99 13.54 -10.27 4.25
C THR A 99 12.10 -9.83 3.97
N GLY A 100 11.69 -9.82 2.69
CA GLY A 100 10.31 -9.53 2.28
C GLY A 100 9.92 -8.05 2.34
N ILE A 101 10.82 -7.14 2.74
CA ILE A 101 10.54 -5.70 2.86
C ILE A 101 10.25 -5.07 1.50
N GLU A 102 10.99 -5.44 0.45
CA GLU A 102 10.75 -4.94 -0.91
C GLU A 102 9.33 -5.28 -1.40
N LYS A 103 8.87 -6.52 -1.16
CA LYS A 103 7.52 -6.96 -1.50
C LYS A 103 6.45 -6.18 -0.72
N LEU A 104 6.71 -5.85 0.56
CA LEU A 104 5.82 -5.02 1.35
C LEU A 104 5.72 -3.61 0.78
N VAL A 105 6.85 -2.99 0.45
CA VAL A 105 6.88 -1.63 -0.14
C VAL A 105 6.15 -1.62 -1.50
N GLU A 106 6.38 -2.63 -2.34
CA GLU A 106 5.69 -2.75 -3.63
C GLU A 106 4.19 -2.92 -3.45
N ARG A 107 3.74 -3.77 -2.50
CA ARG A 107 2.33 -3.96 -2.19
C ARG A 107 1.67 -2.68 -1.68
N ILE A 108 2.32 -1.93 -0.78
CA ILE A 108 1.83 -0.63 -0.31
C ILE A 108 1.71 0.34 -1.48
N SER A 109 2.73 0.40 -2.34
CA SER A 109 2.73 1.28 -3.50
C SER A 109 1.62 0.93 -4.49
N SER A 110 1.37 -0.35 -4.74
CA SER A 110 0.30 -0.85 -5.60
C SER A 110 -1.08 -0.49 -5.05
N GLU A 111 -1.31 -0.69 -3.75
CA GLU A 111 -2.60 -0.33 -3.11
C GLU A 111 -2.88 1.18 -3.15
N ILE A 112 -1.86 2.01 -2.91
CA ILE A 112 -2.03 3.47 -2.85
C ILE A 112 -2.09 4.09 -4.25
N TYR A 113 -1.19 3.70 -5.14
CA TYR A 113 -0.99 4.35 -6.44
C TYR A 113 -1.48 3.53 -7.64
N GLY A 114 -1.95 2.31 -7.43
CA GLY A 114 -2.36 1.37 -8.47
C GLY A 114 -1.17 0.61 -9.08
N GLU A 115 -1.49 -0.25 -10.04
CA GLU A 115 -0.50 -1.04 -10.78
C GLU A 115 0.32 -0.17 -11.73
N VAL A 116 1.54 -0.61 -12.04
CA VAL A 116 2.37 0.03 -13.06
C VAL A 116 1.81 -0.28 -14.44
N GLN A 117 1.59 0.76 -15.22
CA GLN A 117 1.14 0.69 -16.61
C GLN A 117 2.11 1.46 -17.53
N GLN A 118 2.16 1.05 -18.76
CA GLN A 118 2.90 1.73 -19.83
C GLN A 118 1.89 2.11 -20.91
N ASP A 119 1.86 3.38 -21.27
CA ASP A 119 0.91 3.90 -22.25
C ASP A 119 1.44 5.18 -22.90
N SER A 120 0.77 5.63 -23.95
CA SER A 120 1.15 6.80 -24.74
C SER A 120 0.21 7.96 -24.48
N PHE A 121 0.78 9.13 -24.21
CA PHE A 121 0.02 10.34 -23.90
C PHE A 121 0.54 11.55 -24.67
N LEU A 122 -0.38 12.46 -25.01
CA LEU A 122 -0.06 13.77 -25.55
C LEU A 122 0.09 14.78 -24.40
N VAL A 123 1.19 15.51 -24.38
CA VAL A 123 1.55 16.45 -23.33
C VAL A 123 1.98 17.79 -23.94
N GLU A 124 1.57 18.90 -23.38
CA GLU A 124 2.11 20.21 -23.77
C GLU A 124 3.57 20.33 -23.31
N PRO A 125 4.48 20.90 -24.14
CA PRO A 125 5.90 21.01 -23.78
C PRO A 125 6.16 21.65 -22.41
N LYS A 126 5.32 22.61 -21.99
CA LYS A 126 5.40 23.29 -20.68
C LYS A 126 5.11 22.38 -19.49
N ASP A 127 4.37 21.28 -19.69
CA ASP A 127 3.95 20.35 -18.63
C ASP A 127 4.82 19.10 -18.55
N LEU A 128 5.77 18.91 -19.48
CA LEU A 128 6.67 17.77 -19.53
C LEU A 128 7.39 17.53 -18.20
N GLU A 129 7.95 18.59 -17.60
CA GLU A 129 8.66 18.47 -16.32
C GLU A 129 7.76 18.03 -15.16
N LYS A 130 6.50 18.49 -15.16
CA LYS A 130 5.51 18.09 -14.17
C LYS A 130 5.16 16.61 -14.30
N VAL A 131 4.91 16.16 -15.52
CA VAL A 131 4.59 14.75 -15.82
C VAL A 131 5.75 13.84 -15.45
N ASN A 132 6.98 14.23 -15.77
CA ASN A 132 8.20 13.47 -15.47
C ASN A 132 8.42 13.20 -13.97
N ARG A 133 7.82 13.99 -13.08
CA ARG A 133 7.90 13.74 -11.63
C ARG A 133 7.05 12.56 -11.16
N PHE A 134 6.12 12.09 -11.97
CA PHE A 134 5.15 11.05 -11.60
C PHE A 134 5.38 9.71 -12.30
N GLY A 135 6.21 9.68 -13.34
CA GLY A 135 6.47 8.46 -14.09
C GLY A 135 7.80 8.49 -14.82
N GLU A 136 8.22 7.34 -15.32
CA GLU A 136 9.41 7.16 -16.14
C GLU A 136 9.05 7.38 -17.62
N ILE A 137 9.60 8.42 -18.23
CA ILE A 137 9.43 8.68 -19.67
C ILE A 137 10.39 7.74 -20.40
N LEU A 138 9.82 6.87 -21.23
CA LEU A 138 10.55 5.89 -22.02
C LEU A 138 10.94 6.47 -23.39
N GLU A 139 10.03 7.22 -24.02
CA GLU A 139 10.24 7.83 -25.32
C GLU A 139 9.52 9.19 -25.43
N VAL A 140 10.09 10.10 -26.17
CA VAL A 140 9.51 11.42 -26.48
C VAL A 140 9.56 11.65 -27.98
N THR A 141 8.41 11.86 -28.59
CA THR A 141 8.29 12.17 -30.02
C THR A 141 7.53 13.47 -30.21
N ASN A 142 8.00 14.34 -31.13
CA ASN A 142 7.31 15.57 -31.46
C ASN A 142 6.05 15.25 -32.28
N SER A 143 4.91 15.82 -31.90
CA SER A 143 3.63 15.67 -32.58
C SER A 143 2.96 17.04 -32.72
N SER A 144 3.28 17.76 -33.76
CA SER A 144 2.81 19.15 -34.01
C SER A 144 3.17 20.06 -32.80
N ASP A 145 2.16 20.64 -32.13
CA ASP A 145 2.33 21.51 -30.96
C ASP A 145 2.41 20.76 -29.62
N LEU A 146 2.31 19.43 -29.65
CA LEU A 146 2.34 18.57 -28.48
C LEU A 146 3.52 17.60 -28.53
N LEU A 147 3.85 17.02 -27.40
CA LEU A 147 4.78 15.90 -27.28
C LEU A 147 3.98 14.62 -27.11
N LEU A 148 4.28 13.61 -27.92
CA LEU A 148 3.84 12.24 -27.68
C LEU A 148 4.88 11.58 -26.77
N LEU A 149 4.44 11.18 -25.60
CA LEU A 149 5.26 10.50 -24.60
C LEU A 149 4.83 9.05 -24.50
N GLU A 150 5.77 8.12 -24.56
CA GLU A 150 5.61 6.79 -24.02
C GLU A 150 6.11 6.81 -22.59
N ILE A 151 5.22 6.52 -21.63
CA ILE A 151 5.51 6.69 -20.21
C ILE A 151 5.07 5.47 -19.41
N ARG A 152 5.90 5.09 -18.44
CA ARG A 152 5.60 4.07 -17.46
C ARG A 152 5.28 4.73 -16.13
N MET A 153 4.05 4.57 -15.63
CA MET A 153 3.64 5.11 -14.34
C MET A 153 2.51 4.29 -13.70
N ARG A 154 2.18 4.61 -12.47
CA ARG A 154 1.11 3.95 -11.74
C ARG A 154 -0.27 4.44 -12.17
N SER A 155 -1.23 3.53 -12.32
CA SER A 155 -2.55 3.78 -12.93
C SER A 155 -3.33 4.92 -12.26
N LYS A 156 -3.33 5.00 -10.93
CA LYS A 156 -4.03 6.09 -10.23
C LYS A 156 -3.37 7.47 -10.48
N LEU A 157 -2.05 7.51 -10.72
CA LEU A 157 -1.37 8.74 -11.10
C LEU A 157 -1.72 9.16 -12.53
N ILE A 158 -1.89 8.19 -13.45
CA ILE A 158 -2.38 8.45 -14.82
C ILE A 158 -3.72 9.17 -14.75
N HIS A 159 -4.71 8.61 -14.02
CA HIS A 159 -6.02 9.22 -13.89
C HIS A 159 -5.94 10.64 -13.31
N LYS A 160 -5.14 10.83 -12.25
CA LYS A 160 -4.94 12.15 -11.65
C LYS A 160 -4.38 13.18 -12.63
N LEU A 161 -3.41 12.80 -13.47
CA LEU A 161 -2.81 13.72 -14.45
C LEU A 161 -3.77 14.02 -15.61
N LEU A 162 -4.59 13.04 -16.00
CA LEU A 162 -5.67 13.26 -16.99
C LEU A 162 -6.73 14.22 -16.44
N ASP A 163 -7.18 14.06 -15.20
CA ASP A 163 -8.15 14.95 -14.54
C ASP A 163 -7.62 16.38 -14.41
N LEU A 164 -6.33 16.54 -14.13
CA LEU A 164 -5.65 17.84 -14.10
C LEU A 164 -5.35 18.42 -15.50
N LYS A 165 -5.72 17.72 -16.55
CA LYS A 165 -5.46 18.08 -17.96
C LYS A 165 -3.98 18.32 -18.29
N LEU A 166 -3.08 17.71 -17.54
CA LEU A 166 -1.64 17.79 -17.77
C LEU A 166 -1.19 16.86 -18.92
N MET A 167 -2.02 15.88 -19.25
CA MET A 167 -1.82 14.96 -20.39
C MET A 167 -3.17 14.53 -20.98
N LYS A 168 -3.16 14.00 -22.20
CA LYS A 168 -4.33 13.47 -22.91
C LYS A 168 -4.00 12.09 -23.44
N GLU A 169 -4.96 11.16 -23.37
CA GLU A 169 -4.79 9.84 -23.98
C GLU A 169 -4.52 9.95 -25.49
N PHE A 170 -3.50 9.23 -25.93
CA PHE A 170 -3.24 9.07 -27.37
C PHE A 170 -4.03 7.87 -27.86
N LYS A 171 -5.17 8.13 -28.51
CA LYS A 171 -5.92 7.08 -29.20
C LYS A 171 -5.31 6.91 -30.58
N ASN A 172 -4.58 5.82 -30.80
CA ASN A 172 -4.27 5.38 -32.14
C ASN A 172 -5.59 5.12 -32.89
N VAL A 173 -6.02 6.06 -33.73
CA VAL A 173 -7.07 5.82 -34.70
C VAL A 173 -6.44 4.88 -35.75
N LYS A 174 -6.76 3.58 -35.65
CA LYS A 174 -6.43 2.61 -36.69
C LYS A 174 -7.26 2.88 -37.94
#